data_1b8064a70f4ea9dcac74b64fd23236d7
#
_entry.id   1b8064a70f4ea9dcac74b64fd23236d7
#
_cell.length_a   1.000
_cell.length_b   1.000
_cell.length_c   1.000
_cell.angle_alpha   90.00
_cell.angle_beta   90.00
_cell.angle_gamma   90.00
#
_symmetry.space_group_name_H-M   'P 1'
#
loop_
_entity.id
_entity.type
_entity.pdbx_description
1 polymer ?
#
loop_
_entity_poly.entity_id
_entity_poly.type
_entity_poly.pdbx_seq_one_letter_code
_entity_poly.pdbx_strand_id
1 'polypeptide(L)'
;MSWSREKQELRRKICQAARQIAQAGYVAANDGNLSARCSDGGVLITPSGVYKGDLEEDMLLEVDLEGRVLSGTGRPSSESPMHLALYRTWL
;
A
#
# COMPACT_ATOMS: atom_id res chain seq x y z
N MET A 1 -8.66 9.13 -14.55
CA MET A 1 -7.38 8.50 -14.83
C MET A 1 -7.45 7.02 -14.53
N SER A 2 -6.99 6.20 -15.44
CA SER A 2 -7.05 4.74 -15.24
C SER A 2 -5.69 4.21 -14.83
N TRP A 3 -5.71 3.24 -13.93
CA TRP A 3 -4.51 2.48 -13.56
C TRP A 3 -4.28 1.38 -14.59
N SER A 4 -3.03 0.95 -14.74
CA SER A 4 -2.74 -0.24 -15.54
C SER A 4 -3.44 -1.46 -14.92
N ARG A 5 -3.61 -2.52 -15.74
CA ARG A 5 -4.23 -3.75 -15.24
C ARG A 5 -3.47 -4.30 -14.05
N GLU A 6 -2.13 -4.30 -14.11
CA GLU A 6 -1.31 -4.77 -13.01
C GLU A 6 -1.61 -4.00 -11.72
N LYS A 7 -1.64 -2.67 -11.81
CA LYS A 7 -1.86 -1.83 -10.63
C LYS A 7 -3.27 -1.98 -10.08
N GLN A 8 -4.26 -2.12 -10.95
CA GLN A 8 -5.64 -2.41 -10.51
C GLN A 8 -5.69 -3.71 -9.71
N GLU A 9 -5.04 -4.75 -10.21
CA GLU A 9 -5.03 -6.06 -9.56
C GLU A 9 -4.31 -6.01 -8.22
N LEU A 10 -3.17 -5.32 -8.16
CA LEU A 10 -2.42 -5.17 -6.92
C LEU A 10 -3.22 -4.37 -5.88
N ARG A 11 -3.89 -3.30 -6.30
CA ARG A 11 -4.73 -2.52 -5.40
C ARG A 11 -5.86 -3.38 -4.83
N ARG A 12 -6.49 -4.18 -5.68
CA ARG A 12 -7.55 -5.09 -5.25
C ARG A 12 -7.04 -6.09 -4.22
N LYS A 13 -5.87 -6.67 -4.46
CA LYS A 13 -5.28 -7.66 -3.55
C LYS A 13 -4.89 -7.05 -2.20
N ILE A 14 -4.34 -5.84 -2.21
CA ILE A 14 -4.01 -5.15 -0.95
C ILE A 14 -5.28 -4.91 -0.13
N CYS A 15 -6.34 -4.43 -0.76
CA CYS A 15 -7.58 -4.16 -0.06
C CYS A 15 -8.24 -5.45 0.44
N GLN A 16 -8.14 -6.53 -0.32
CA GLN A 16 -8.65 -7.82 0.11
C GLN A 16 -7.90 -8.32 1.35
N ALA A 17 -6.58 -8.24 1.34
CA ALA A 17 -5.77 -8.63 2.49
C ALA A 17 -6.08 -7.76 3.71
N ALA A 18 -6.27 -6.47 3.50
CA ALA A 18 -6.62 -5.54 4.57
C ALA A 18 -7.93 -5.92 5.23
N ARG A 19 -8.93 -6.28 4.44
CA ARG A 19 -10.23 -6.69 4.98
C ARG A 19 -10.11 -7.99 5.78
N GLN A 20 -9.30 -8.93 5.30
CA GLN A 20 -9.07 -10.18 6.02
C GLN A 20 -8.40 -9.95 7.37
N ILE A 21 -7.42 -9.05 7.43
CA ILE A 21 -6.76 -8.68 8.68
C ILE A 21 -7.77 -8.05 9.65
N ALA A 22 -8.60 -7.15 9.14
CA ALA A 22 -9.60 -6.47 9.96
C ALA A 22 -10.66 -7.45 10.48
N GLN A 23 -11.12 -8.37 9.63
CA GLN A 23 -12.13 -9.36 10.02
C GLN A 23 -11.60 -10.34 11.06
N ALA A 24 -10.31 -10.64 11.01
CA ALA A 24 -9.69 -11.53 11.98
C ALA A 24 -9.42 -10.84 13.34
N GLY A 25 -9.61 -9.51 13.41
CA GLY A 25 -9.43 -8.77 14.66
C GLY A 25 -7.99 -8.52 15.05
N TYR A 26 -7.06 -8.63 14.11
CA TYR A 26 -5.65 -8.37 14.41
C TYR A 26 -5.40 -6.88 14.67
N VAL A 27 -4.48 -6.60 15.61
CA VAL A 27 -4.06 -5.22 15.92
C VAL A 27 -3.52 -4.52 14.67
N ALA A 28 -2.89 -5.27 13.78
CA ALA A 28 -2.36 -4.73 12.53
C ALA A 28 -3.44 -4.06 11.66
N ALA A 29 -4.73 -4.31 11.91
CA ALA A 29 -5.81 -3.61 11.22
C ALA A 29 -5.76 -2.11 11.47
N ASN A 30 -5.24 -1.69 12.63
CA ASN A 30 -5.12 -0.28 13.00
C ASN A 30 -3.72 0.27 12.74
N ASP A 31 -2.69 -0.54 12.92
CA ASP A 31 -1.32 -0.05 12.96
C ASP A 31 -0.43 -0.56 11.83
N GLY A 32 -0.58 -1.73 11.35
CA GLY A 32 0.33 -2.28 10.35
C GLY A 32 0.18 -1.66 8.97
N ASN A 33 1.06 -2.07 8.06
CA ASN A 33 1.08 -1.62 6.67
C ASN A 33 1.04 -2.77 5.71
N LEU A 34 0.47 -2.49 4.54
CA LEU A 34 0.53 -3.39 3.40
C LEU A 34 1.13 -2.64 2.22
N SER A 35 1.92 -3.34 1.42
CA SER A 35 2.48 -2.76 0.22
C SER A 35 2.65 -3.84 -0.85
N ALA A 36 2.81 -3.39 -2.10
CA ALA A 36 3.10 -4.28 -3.21
C ALA A 36 3.97 -3.54 -4.21
N ARG A 37 4.94 -4.24 -4.76
CA ARG A 37 5.81 -3.66 -5.78
C ARG A 37 5.20 -3.85 -7.16
N CYS A 38 5.21 -2.79 -7.95
CA CYS A 38 4.79 -2.83 -9.35
C CYS A 38 5.98 -3.17 -10.24
N SER A 39 5.70 -3.72 -11.40
CA SER A 39 6.78 -4.12 -12.33
C SER A 39 7.58 -2.93 -12.85
N ASP A 40 7.02 -1.72 -12.82
CA ASP A 40 7.70 -0.51 -13.27
C ASP A 40 8.59 0.11 -12.19
N GLY A 41 8.70 -0.52 -11.03
CA GLY A 41 9.53 -0.02 -9.92
C GLY A 41 8.78 0.82 -8.91
N GLY A 42 7.52 1.17 -9.16
CA GLY A 42 6.69 1.84 -8.17
C GLY A 42 6.24 0.90 -7.07
N VAL A 43 5.78 1.45 -5.97
CA VAL A 43 5.28 0.68 -4.84
C VAL A 43 3.92 1.23 -4.44
N LEU A 44 2.93 0.36 -4.38
CA LEU A 44 1.62 0.70 -3.83
C LEU A 44 1.67 0.44 -2.32
N ILE A 45 1.20 1.40 -1.53
CA ILE A 45 1.32 1.31 -0.08
C ILE A 45 0.09 1.91 0.59
N THR A 46 -0.26 1.34 1.74
CA THR A 46 -1.38 1.85 2.53
C THR A 46 -1.07 3.22 3.12
N PRO A 47 -2.06 4.11 3.17
CA PRO A 47 -1.87 5.43 3.76
C PRO A 47 -1.82 5.36 5.28
N SER A 48 -1.27 6.41 5.88
CA SER A 48 -1.28 6.61 7.32
C SER A 48 -2.69 6.92 7.81
N GLY A 49 -3.06 6.37 8.96
CA GLY A 49 -4.26 6.80 9.66
C GLY A 49 -5.58 6.22 9.17
N VAL A 50 -5.56 5.21 8.31
CA VAL A 50 -6.78 4.58 7.82
C VAL A 50 -6.91 3.17 8.39
N TYR A 51 -8.06 2.88 9.00
CA TYR A 51 -8.37 1.53 9.46
C TYR A 51 -8.46 0.61 8.24
N LYS A 52 -7.82 -0.55 8.29
CA LYS A 52 -7.72 -1.44 7.14
C LYS A 52 -9.07 -1.99 6.68
N GLY A 53 -10.05 -2.09 7.58
CA GLY A 53 -11.39 -2.51 7.21
C GLY A 53 -12.11 -1.51 6.31
N ASP A 54 -11.68 -0.25 6.32
CA ASP A 54 -12.27 0.84 5.54
C ASP A 54 -11.48 1.17 4.28
N LEU A 55 -10.42 0.42 4.00
CA LEU A 55 -9.50 0.75 2.91
C LEU A 55 -10.18 0.53 1.55
N GLU A 56 -10.13 1.56 0.70
CA GLU A 56 -10.59 1.50 -0.69
C GLU A 56 -9.40 1.58 -1.62
N GLU A 57 -9.57 1.08 -2.84
CA GLU A 57 -8.46 0.96 -3.80
C GLU A 57 -7.85 2.31 -4.15
N ASP A 58 -8.66 3.36 -4.21
CA ASP A 58 -8.19 4.70 -4.55
C ASP A 58 -7.51 5.42 -3.39
N MET A 59 -7.57 4.85 -2.18
CA MET A 59 -6.87 5.40 -1.03
C MET A 59 -5.40 5.01 -1.00
N LEU A 60 -5.01 3.98 -1.76
CA LEU A 60 -3.63 3.54 -1.80
C LEU A 60 -2.76 4.58 -2.49
N LEU A 61 -1.55 4.76 -1.98
CA LEU A 61 -0.57 5.68 -2.56
C LEU A 61 0.39 4.88 -3.43
N GLU A 62 0.81 5.49 -4.53
CA GLU A 62 1.93 4.96 -5.29
C GLU A 62 3.14 5.83 -5.01
N VAL A 63 4.26 5.22 -4.61
CA VAL A 63 5.50 5.92 -4.32
C VAL A 63 6.63 5.30 -5.12
N ASP A 64 7.71 6.05 -5.31
CA ASP A 64 8.93 5.49 -5.88
C ASP A 64 9.78 4.87 -4.77
N LEU A 65 10.91 4.28 -5.13
CA LEU A 65 11.75 3.59 -4.15
C LEU A 65 12.46 4.55 -3.19
N GLU A 66 12.45 5.83 -3.48
CA GLU A 66 12.97 6.87 -2.57
C GLU A 66 11.89 7.46 -1.67
N GLY A 67 10.64 7.00 -1.83
CA GLY A 67 9.56 7.44 -0.97
C GLY A 67 8.77 8.64 -1.48
N ARG A 68 9.05 9.10 -2.70
CA ARG A 68 8.29 10.21 -3.28
C ARG A 68 6.93 9.73 -3.74
N VAL A 69 5.89 10.48 -3.41
CA VAL A 69 4.52 10.14 -3.81
C VAL A 69 4.34 10.45 -5.29
N LEU A 70 4.03 9.40 -6.06
CA LEU A 70 3.79 9.51 -7.50
C LEU A 70 2.32 9.72 -7.80
N SER A 71 1.43 9.13 -7.02
CA SER A 71 -0.01 9.34 -7.17
C SER A 71 -0.72 9.07 -5.85
N GLY A 72 -1.91 9.64 -5.72
CA GLY A 72 -2.73 9.52 -4.53
C GLY A 72 -2.64 10.77 -3.65
N THR A 73 -3.50 10.81 -2.63
CA THR A 73 -3.55 11.91 -1.68
C THR A 73 -3.27 11.38 -0.28
N GLY A 74 -2.73 12.23 0.58
CA GLY A 74 -2.41 11.85 1.94
C GLY A 74 -0.95 11.49 2.10
N ARG A 75 -0.64 10.82 3.20
CA ARG A 75 0.74 10.47 3.56
C ARG A 75 0.94 8.97 3.54
N PRO A 76 2.08 8.51 3.03
CA PRO A 76 2.48 7.12 3.25
C PRO A 76 2.64 6.87 4.75
N SER A 77 2.46 5.62 5.17
CA SER A 77 2.67 5.24 6.55
C SER A 77 4.10 5.54 7.01
N SER A 78 4.28 5.76 8.31
CA SER A 78 5.60 5.96 8.90
C SER A 78 6.52 4.76 8.76
N GLU A 79 5.96 3.57 8.44
CA GLU A 79 6.76 2.37 8.20
C GLU A 79 7.19 2.22 6.75
N SER A 80 6.80 3.15 5.88
CA SER A 80 7.16 3.09 4.46
C SER A 80 8.67 2.98 4.21
N PRO A 81 9.55 3.70 4.95
CA PRO A 81 10.98 3.56 4.72
C PRO A 81 11.48 2.13 4.86
N MET A 82 10.93 1.35 5.80
CA MET A 82 11.31 -0.04 5.98
C MET A 82 10.89 -0.87 4.77
N HIS A 83 9.64 -0.70 4.30
CA HIS A 83 9.16 -1.40 3.11
C HIS A 83 10.03 -1.09 1.91
N LEU A 84 10.34 0.17 1.69
CA LEU A 84 11.12 0.60 0.54
C LEU A 84 12.56 0.08 0.59
N ALA A 85 13.15 0.04 1.79
CA ALA A 85 14.47 -0.53 1.97
C ALA A 85 14.50 -2.00 1.58
N LEU A 86 13.47 -2.77 1.96
CA LEU A 86 13.36 -4.17 1.59
C LEU A 86 13.23 -4.33 0.08
N TYR A 87 12.41 -3.52 -0.56
CA TYR A 87 12.24 -3.61 -2.02
C TYR A 87 13.53 -3.24 -2.77
N ARG A 88 14.32 -2.29 -2.26
CA ARG A 88 15.61 -1.96 -2.89
C ARG A 88 16.61 -3.09 -2.74
N THR A 89 16.50 -3.87 -1.67
CA THR A 89 17.42 -4.97 -1.38
C THR A 89 17.05 -6.24 -2.13
N TRP A 90 15.74 -6.51 -2.25
CA TRP A 90 15.21 -7.74 -2.83
C TRP A 90 14.57 -7.46 -4.18
N LEU A 91 15.36 -7.27 -5.18
CA LEU A 91 14.86 -7.02 -6.54
C LEU A 91 14.46 -8.30 -7.26
#